data_d1cf25ef979ae42b1dbce69dd180212c
#
_entry.id   d1cf25ef979ae42b1dbce69dd180212c
#
_cell.length_a   1.000
_cell.length_b   1.000
_cell.length_c   1.000
_cell.angle_alpha   90.00
_cell.angle_beta   90.00
_cell.angle_gamma   90.00
#
_symmetry.space_group_name_H-M   'P 1'
#
loop_
_entity.id
_entity.type
_entity.pdbx_description
1 polymer ?
#
loop_
_entity_poly.entity_id
_entity_poly.type
_entity_poly.pdbx_seq_one_letter_code
_entity_poly.pdbx_strand_id
1 'polypeptide(L)'
;MQRILVVEDDFDIQELLQNFLQEAGYEVAVANDGVEALSLFAGERYDLIVLDIMLPKIDGYGVCELIRKQSDVPIIMLTALSGEEDQIKGLDLQVDDYITKPFSMPVLLRKIAAVLRRSNRETDEKYQIITYGNLLLNCDNYTATVDGSNFELTQKEFEILRELLTHQGRILTRQNLLDKLWRYDFYGDERVVDTHIKNLRKKLGIDFIQTIRGVGYKVDKEN
;
A
#
# COMPACT_ATOMS: atom_id res chain seq x y z
N MET A 1 3.53 -18.61 8.96
CA MET A 1 3.93 -18.54 7.55
C MET A 1 3.10 -17.46 6.94
N GLN A 2 3.67 -16.56 6.13
CA GLN A 2 2.90 -15.45 5.53
C GLN A 2 2.08 -15.97 4.35
N ARG A 3 0.83 -15.50 4.26
CA ARG A 3 -0.15 -15.96 3.29
C ARG A 3 -0.46 -14.89 2.25
N ILE A 4 -0.32 -15.26 0.97
CA ILE A 4 -0.51 -14.37 -0.18
C ILE A 4 -1.71 -14.85 -0.99
N LEU A 5 -2.61 -13.93 -1.33
CA LEU A 5 -3.66 -14.18 -2.32
C LEU A 5 -3.15 -13.69 -3.68
N VAL A 6 -3.11 -14.57 -4.66
CA VAL A 6 -2.82 -14.26 -6.06
C VAL A 6 -4.12 -14.26 -6.84
N VAL A 7 -4.43 -13.15 -7.52
CA VAL A 7 -5.62 -13.00 -8.34
C VAL A 7 -5.18 -12.72 -9.77
N GLU A 8 -5.32 -13.72 -10.62
CA GLU A 8 -4.84 -13.73 -12.00
C GLU A 8 -5.68 -14.71 -12.80
N ASP A 9 -6.19 -14.35 -13.97
CA ASP A 9 -7.04 -15.19 -14.81
C ASP A 9 -6.24 -16.01 -15.84
N ASP A 10 -5.02 -15.58 -16.18
CA ASP A 10 -4.10 -16.35 -17.02
C ASP A 10 -3.49 -17.49 -16.21
N PHE A 11 -3.83 -18.73 -16.58
CA PHE A 11 -3.39 -19.93 -15.88
C PHE A 11 -1.86 -20.08 -15.82
N ASP A 12 -1.16 -19.76 -16.90
CA ASP A 12 0.29 -19.92 -16.99
C ASP A 12 1.00 -18.91 -16.05
N ILE A 13 0.49 -17.66 -16.00
CA ILE A 13 1.00 -16.63 -15.09
C ILE A 13 0.66 -17.01 -13.64
N GLN A 14 -0.55 -17.49 -13.38
CA GLN A 14 -0.99 -17.91 -12.06
C GLN A 14 -0.13 -19.06 -11.51
N GLU A 15 0.10 -20.12 -12.33
CA GLU A 15 0.94 -21.26 -11.96
C GLU A 15 2.39 -20.81 -11.69
N LEU A 16 2.93 -19.93 -12.55
CA LEU A 16 4.25 -19.35 -12.38
C LEU A 16 4.36 -18.59 -11.06
N LEU A 17 3.42 -17.71 -10.77
CA LEU A 17 3.37 -16.93 -9.53
C LEU A 17 3.27 -17.85 -8.30
N GLN A 18 2.37 -18.83 -8.34
CA GLN A 18 2.16 -19.78 -7.25
C GLN A 18 3.44 -20.55 -6.94
N ASN A 19 4.10 -21.13 -7.95
CA ASN A 19 5.29 -21.92 -7.78
C ASN A 19 6.45 -21.10 -7.19
N PHE A 20 6.74 -19.93 -7.74
CA PHE A 20 7.82 -19.07 -7.25
C PHE A 20 7.57 -18.54 -5.83
N LEU A 21 6.33 -18.19 -5.50
CA LEU A 21 5.99 -17.73 -4.16
C LEU A 21 6.06 -18.86 -3.13
N GLN A 22 5.63 -20.07 -3.48
CA GLN A 22 5.75 -21.25 -2.61
C GLN A 22 7.20 -21.64 -2.39
N GLU A 23 8.05 -21.62 -3.43
CA GLU A 23 9.50 -21.84 -3.31
C GLU A 23 10.16 -20.78 -2.41
N ALA A 24 9.66 -19.55 -2.42
CA ALA A 24 10.11 -18.48 -1.54
C ALA A 24 9.61 -18.61 -0.09
N GLY A 25 8.80 -19.63 0.21
CA GLY A 25 8.34 -19.94 1.56
C GLY A 25 7.03 -19.29 1.97
N TYR A 26 6.23 -18.80 1.02
CA TYR A 26 4.89 -18.26 1.27
C TYR A 26 3.81 -19.33 1.14
N GLU A 27 2.73 -19.18 1.90
CA GLU A 27 1.47 -19.89 1.64
C GLU A 27 0.68 -19.11 0.59
N VAL A 28 0.23 -19.78 -0.48
CA VAL A 28 -0.41 -19.13 -1.62
C VAL A 28 -1.80 -19.69 -1.84
N ALA A 29 -2.79 -18.79 -1.82
CA ALA A 29 -4.12 -19.04 -2.36
C ALA A 29 -4.24 -18.34 -3.72
N VAL A 30 -5.00 -18.94 -4.64
CA VAL A 30 -5.20 -18.41 -5.98
C VAL A 30 -6.67 -18.19 -6.26
N ALA A 31 -6.99 -17.14 -7.01
CA ALA A 31 -8.32 -16.84 -7.52
C ALA A 31 -8.22 -16.52 -9.01
N ASN A 32 -9.19 -17.02 -9.79
CA ASN A 32 -9.21 -16.89 -11.24
C ASN A 32 -9.99 -15.65 -11.72
N ASP A 33 -10.69 -14.98 -10.82
CA ASP A 33 -11.49 -13.78 -11.12
C ASP A 33 -11.76 -12.96 -9.85
N GLY A 34 -12.29 -11.75 -10.05
CA GLY A 34 -12.53 -10.83 -8.94
C GLY A 34 -13.61 -11.31 -7.95
N VAL A 35 -14.58 -12.12 -8.39
CA VAL A 35 -15.63 -12.65 -7.50
C VAL A 35 -15.06 -13.73 -6.60
N GLU A 36 -14.27 -14.64 -7.16
CA GLU A 36 -13.56 -15.67 -6.38
C GLU A 36 -12.58 -15.03 -5.38
N ALA A 37 -11.84 -14.01 -5.82
CA ALA A 37 -10.93 -13.25 -4.95
C ALA A 37 -11.65 -12.68 -3.72
N LEU A 38 -12.80 -12.03 -3.91
CA LEU A 38 -13.59 -11.46 -2.82
C LEU A 38 -14.16 -12.55 -1.90
N SER A 39 -14.57 -13.69 -2.46
CA SER A 39 -15.07 -14.83 -1.68
C SER A 39 -13.98 -15.43 -0.79
N LEU A 40 -12.77 -15.64 -1.32
CA LEU A 40 -11.62 -16.13 -0.57
C LEU A 40 -11.21 -15.12 0.51
N PHE A 41 -11.17 -13.84 0.16
CA PHE A 41 -10.80 -12.77 1.08
C PHE A 41 -11.77 -12.65 2.27
N ALA A 42 -13.07 -12.88 2.05
CA ALA A 42 -14.06 -12.86 3.12
C ALA A 42 -13.95 -14.04 4.10
N GLY A 43 -13.38 -15.18 3.65
CA GLY A 43 -13.27 -16.40 4.46
C GLY A 43 -11.98 -16.54 5.24
N GLU A 44 -10.92 -15.84 4.83
CA GLU A 44 -9.57 -16.07 5.34
C GLU A 44 -8.76 -14.76 5.43
N ARG A 45 -7.69 -14.78 6.23
CA ARG A 45 -6.77 -13.64 6.34
C ARG A 45 -5.58 -13.82 5.41
N TYR A 46 -5.18 -12.74 4.77
CA TYR A 46 -4.00 -12.66 3.91
C TYR A 46 -3.08 -11.53 4.38
N ASP A 47 -1.78 -11.75 4.26
CA ASP A 47 -0.75 -10.77 4.59
C ASP A 47 -0.44 -9.84 3.41
N LEU A 48 -0.77 -10.27 2.19
CA LEU A 48 -0.59 -9.49 0.96
C LEU A 48 -1.46 -10.06 -0.16
N ILE A 49 -1.89 -9.19 -1.07
CA ILE A 49 -2.60 -9.57 -2.29
C ILE A 49 -1.78 -9.14 -3.51
N VAL A 50 -1.56 -10.07 -4.44
CA VAL A 50 -1.07 -9.79 -5.79
C VAL A 50 -2.27 -9.84 -6.71
N LEU A 51 -2.61 -8.73 -7.37
CA LEU A 51 -3.89 -8.53 -8.03
C LEU A 51 -3.71 -8.04 -9.46
N ASP A 52 -4.13 -8.83 -10.45
CA ASP A 52 -4.20 -8.35 -11.82
C ASP A 52 -5.34 -7.33 -11.97
N ILE A 53 -5.11 -6.34 -12.80
CA ILE A 53 -6.12 -5.34 -13.16
C ILE A 53 -7.13 -5.93 -14.15
N MET A 54 -6.67 -6.70 -15.11
CA MET A 54 -7.46 -7.19 -16.25
C MET A 54 -8.19 -8.51 -15.93
N LEU A 55 -9.03 -8.51 -14.90
CA LEU A 55 -9.76 -9.70 -14.47
C LEU A 55 -11.16 -9.75 -15.07
N PRO A 56 -11.69 -10.96 -15.32
CA PRO A 56 -13.10 -11.15 -15.69
C PRO A 56 -14.03 -10.91 -14.49
N LYS A 57 -15.31 -10.64 -14.78
CA LYS A 57 -16.43 -10.38 -13.85
C LYS A 57 -16.29 -9.07 -13.08
N ILE A 58 -15.29 -8.95 -12.21
CA ILE A 58 -14.94 -7.74 -11.46
C ILE A 58 -13.46 -7.50 -11.73
N ASP A 59 -13.12 -6.35 -12.29
CA ASP A 59 -11.74 -5.97 -12.56
C ASP A 59 -10.94 -5.74 -11.28
N GLY A 60 -9.62 -5.72 -11.37
CA GLY A 60 -8.76 -5.55 -10.21
C GLY A 60 -8.99 -4.24 -9.45
N TYR A 61 -9.41 -3.19 -10.14
CA TYR A 61 -9.76 -1.93 -9.47
C TYR A 61 -11.00 -2.09 -8.59
N GLY A 62 -12.06 -2.72 -9.11
CA GLY A 62 -13.27 -3.01 -8.35
C GLY A 62 -13.01 -3.94 -7.16
N VAL A 63 -12.16 -4.96 -7.33
CA VAL A 63 -11.73 -5.83 -6.23
C VAL A 63 -11.00 -5.04 -5.16
N CYS A 64 -10.03 -4.20 -5.55
CA CYS A 64 -9.28 -3.35 -4.63
C CYS A 64 -10.19 -2.40 -3.85
N GLU A 65 -11.11 -1.71 -4.53
CA GLU A 65 -12.06 -0.81 -3.88
C GLU A 65 -12.93 -1.52 -2.83
N LEU A 66 -13.42 -2.73 -3.14
CA LEU A 66 -14.23 -3.52 -2.22
C LEU A 66 -13.43 -4.03 -1.02
N ILE A 67 -12.18 -4.44 -1.22
CA ILE A 67 -11.27 -4.84 -0.15
C ILE A 67 -10.95 -3.64 0.75
N ARG A 68 -10.64 -2.47 0.18
CA ARG A 68 -10.31 -1.25 0.93
C ARG A 68 -11.46 -0.70 1.80
N LYS A 69 -12.71 -1.12 1.55
CA LYS A 69 -13.84 -0.81 2.44
C LYS A 69 -13.79 -1.54 3.77
N GLN A 70 -13.01 -2.61 3.87
CA GLN A 70 -13.00 -3.49 5.04
C GLN A 70 -11.61 -3.88 5.53
N SER A 71 -10.53 -3.56 4.79
CA SER A 71 -9.16 -3.97 5.16
C SER A 71 -8.10 -3.07 4.53
N ASP A 72 -7.03 -2.88 5.27
CA ASP A 72 -5.81 -2.21 4.83
C ASP A 72 -4.71 -3.21 4.41
N VAL A 73 -5.08 -4.47 4.09
CA VAL A 73 -4.14 -5.49 3.61
C VAL A 73 -3.31 -4.95 2.44
N PRO A 74 -1.99 -5.15 2.43
CA PRO A 74 -1.15 -4.69 1.33
C PRO A 74 -1.56 -5.29 -0.02
N ILE A 75 -1.65 -4.46 -1.06
CA ILE A 75 -2.01 -4.86 -2.42
C ILE A 75 -0.91 -4.42 -3.38
N ILE A 76 -0.39 -5.38 -4.16
CA ILE A 76 0.48 -5.13 -5.31
C ILE A 76 -0.34 -5.40 -6.56
N MET A 77 -0.51 -4.37 -7.41
CA MET A 77 -1.23 -4.50 -8.68
C MET A 77 -0.30 -5.00 -9.78
N LEU A 78 -0.75 -6.00 -10.54
CA LEU A 78 -0.15 -6.37 -11.82
C LEU A 78 -0.87 -5.62 -12.94
N THR A 79 -0.13 -4.97 -13.83
CA THR A 79 -0.73 -4.14 -14.87
C THR A 79 -0.05 -4.33 -16.22
N ALA A 80 -0.84 -4.43 -17.29
CA ALA A 80 -0.35 -4.35 -18.65
C ALA A 80 -0.22 -2.89 -19.16
N LEU A 81 -0.42 -1.90 -18.27
CA LEU A 81 -0.76 -0.54 -18.62
C LEU A 81 0.42 0.30 -19.10
N SER A 82 0.24 0.85 -20.30
CA SER A 82 1.03 1.94 -20.87
C SER A 82 0.22 3.25 -21.07
N GLY A 83 -1.04 3.31 -20.58
CA GLY A 83 -1.95 4.45 -20.82
C GLY A 83 -2.10 5.39 -19.61
N GLU A 84 -2.20 6.71 -19.88
CA GLU A 84 -2.40 7.73 -18.81
C GLU A 84 -3.72 7.57 -18.06
N GLU A 85 -4.80 7.11 -18.69
CA GLU A 85 -6.12 6.97 -18.07
C GLU A 85 -6.17 5.88 -17.00
N ASP A 86 -5.42 4.81 -17.20
CA ASP A 86 -5.37 3.69 -16.26
C ASP A 86 -4.46 4.01 -15.06
N GLN A 87 -3.42 4.80 -15.28
CA GLN A 87 -2.59 5.33 -14.19
C GLN A 87 -3.41 6.25 -13.28
N ILE A 88 -4.34 7.04 -13.83
CA ILE A 88 -5.21 7.94 -13.06
C ILE A 88 -6.20 7.15 -12.20
N LYS A 89 -6.82 6.09 -12.73
CA LYS A 89 -7.73 5.22 -11.94
C LYS A 89 -7.01 4.51 -10.81
N GLY A 90 -5.80 4.02 -11.08
CA GLY A 90 -4.97 3.38 -10.06
C GLY A 90 -4.50 4.31 -8.95
N LEU A 91 -4.38 5.61 -9.24
CA LEU A 91 -3.96 6.63 -8.28
C LEU A 91 -5.01 6.90 -7.18
N ASP A 92 -6.29 6.73 -7.47
CA ASP A 92 -7.38 6.89 -6.48
C ASP A 92 -7.53 5.68 -5.55
N LEU A 93 -6.96 4.54 -5.92
CA LEU A 93 -6.96 3.31 -5.13
C LEU A 93 -5.68 3.25 -4.29
N GLN A 94 -5.83 3.00 -3.00
CA GLN A 94 -4.73 2.91 -2.02
C GLN A 94 -3.91 1.63 -2.19
N VAL A 95 -3.26 1.45 -3.36
CA VAL A 95 -2.37 0.30 -3.58
C VAL A 95 -0.96 0.59 -3.08
N ASP A 96 -0.28 -0.45 -2.61
CA ASP A 96 1.04 -0.32 -2.01
C ASP A 96 2.15 -0.30 -3.05
N ASP A 97 1.97 -0.98 -4.17
CA ASP A 97 2.92 -0.99 -5.29
C ASP A 97 2.25 -1.47 -6.60
N TYR A 98 2.92 -1.19 -7.74
CA TYR A 98 2.53 -1.63 -9.07
C TYR A 98 3.68 -2.40 -9.73
N ILE A 99 3.32 -3.37 -10.56
CA ILE A 99 4.27 -4.10 -11.41
C ILE A 99 3.69 -4.21 -12.80
N THR A 100 4.44 -3.69 -13.79
CA THR A 100 4.04 -3.76 -15.19
C THR A 100 4.34 -5.13 -15.79
N LYS A 101 3.40 -5.71 -16.51
CA LYS A 101 3.60 -6.90 -17.35
C LYS A 101 4.28 -6.49 -18.67
N PRO A 102 5.30 -7.24 -19.18
CA PRO A 102 5.89 -8.43 -18.58
C PRO A 102 6.84 -8.08 -17.41
N PHE A 103 6.82 -8.87 -16.35
CA PHE A 103 7.64 -8.64 -15.15
C PHE A 103 8.65 -9.76 -14.91
N SER A 104 9.68 -9.44 -14.13
CA SER A 104 10.67 -10.39 -13.67
C SER A 104 10.28 -10.95 -12.31
N MET A 105 10.22 -12.28 -12.16
CA MET A 105 9.90 -12.94 -10.88
C MET A 105 10.82 -12.50 -9.73
N PRO A 106 12.16 -12.38 -9.91
CA PRO A 106 13.04 -11.85 -8.87
C PRO A 106 12.68 -10.43 -8.42
N VAL A 107 12.18 -9.58 -9.34
CA VAL A 107 11.73 -8.21 -9.00
C VAL A 107 10.44 -8.26 -8.19
N LEU A 108 9.46 -9.06 -8.62
CA LEU A 108 8.20 -9.26 -7.90
C LEU A 108 8.45 -9.79 -6.48
N LEU A 109 9.27 -10.84 -6.33
CA LEU A 109 9.61 -11.40 -5.01
C LEU A 109 10.27 -10.37 -4.08
N ARG A 110 11.18 -9.55 -4.61
CA ARG A 110 11.80 -8.46 -3.82
C ARG A 110 10.79 -7.41 -3.38
N LYS A 111 9.84 -7.05 -4.24
CA LYS A 111 8.76 -6.11 -3.90
C LYS A 111 7.83 -6.71 -2.83
N ILE A 112 7.39 -7.95 -3.01
CA ILE A 112 6.58 -8.68 -2.02
C ILE A 112 7.30 -8.73 -0.66
N ALA A 113 8.56 -9.19 -0.65
CA ALA A 113 9.35 -9.24 0.59
C ALA A 113 9.55 -7.86 1.22
N ALA A 114 9.67 -6.81 0.40
CA ALA A 114 9.80 -5.44 0.90
C ALA A 114 8.50 -4.94 1.54
N VAL A 115 7.35 -5.22 0.93
CA VAL A 115 6.02 -4.88 1.45
C VAL A 115 5.74 -5.66 2.74
N LEU A 116 5.91 -6.98 2.72
CA LEU A 116 5.68 -7.85 3.88
C LEU A 116 6.64 -7.60 5.04
N ARG A 117 7.92 -7.27 4.78
CA ARG A 117 8.86 -6.90 5.84
C ARG A 117 8.45 -5.62 6.56
N ARG A 118 7.80 -4.72 5.86
CA ARG A 118 7.30 -3.48 6.43
C ARG A 118 6.07 -3.73 7.29
N SER A 119 5.20 -4.67 6.89
CA SER A 119 4.06 -5.10 7.71
C SER A 119 4.47 -5.94 8.93
N ASN A 120 5.64 -6.64 8.86
CA ASN A 120 6.14 -7.54 9.91
C ASN A 120 7.35 -6.98 10.69
N ARG A 121 7.61 -5.70 10.70
CA ARG A 121 8.59 -5.13 11.65
C ARG A 121 8.05 -5.16 13.08
N GLU A 122 7.61 -6.32 13.51
CA GLU A 122 7.59 -6.74 14.89
C GLU A 122 8.93 -7.42 15.18
N THR A 123 9.71 -6.82 16.02
CA THR A 123 10.85 -7.26 16.80
C THR A 123 12.14 -6.50 16.47
N ASP A 124 12.41 -5.56 17.28
CA ASP A 124 13.66 -5.11 17.91
C ASP A 124 13.89 -3.60 17.98
N GLU A 125 12.84 -2.79 18.09
CA GLU A 125 13.01 -1.44 18.66
C GLU A 125 11.81 -1.13 19.57
N LYS A 126 12.11 -0.69 20.82
CA LYS A 126 11.17 -0.18 21.82
C LYS A 126 10.00 0.55 21.17
N TYR A 127 8.78 0.26 21.61
CA TYR A 127 7.52 0.94 21.29
C TYR A 127 7.76 2.40 20.89
N GLN A 128 7.86 2.67 19.59
CA GLN A 128 7.99 4.05 19.13
C GLN A 128 6.60 4.60 18.87
N ILE A 129 6.08 5.29 19.89
CA ILE A 129 4.91 6.15 19.71
C ILE A 129 5.44 7.53 19.31
N ILE A 130 5.07 7.99 18.13
CA ILE A 130 5.32 9.38 17.72
C ILE A 130 4.08 10.17 18.10
N THR A 131 4.28 11.21 18.92
CA THR A 131 3.22 12.11 19.33
C THR A 131 3.29 13.41 18.55
N TYR A 132 2.12 13.95 18.18
CA TYR A 132 1.98 15.27 17.58
C TYR A 132 0.59 15.85 17.90
N GLY A 133 0.54 16.84 18.79
CA GLY A 133 -0.72 17.36 19.33
C GLY A 133 -1.56 16.26 19.96
N ASN A 134 -2.75 16.06 19.41
CA ASN A 134 -3.69 15.01 19.82
C ASN A 134 -3.52 13.69 19.05
N LEU A 135 -2.56 13.60 18.15
CA LEU A 135 -2.23 12.40 17.39
C LEU A 135 -1.19 11.56 18.12
N LEU A 136 -1.45 10.28 18.27
CA LEU A 136 -0.50 9.24 18.68
C LEU A 136 -0.34 8.27 17.49
N LEU A 137 0.85 8.20 16.90
CA LEU A 137 1.16 7.25 15.85
C LEU A 137 1.92 6.07 16.47
N ASN A 138 1.29 4.90 16.50
CA ASN A 138 1.91 3.67 16.97
C ASN A 138 2.64 2.99 15.82
N CYS A 139 3.97 2.92 15.93
CA CYS A 139 4.82 2.35 14.89
C CYS A 139 4.81 0.83 14.84
N ASP A 140 4.28 0.16 15.87
CA ASP A 140 4.31 -1.29 15.95
C ASP A 140 3.11 -1.93 15.22
N ASN A 141 1.94 -1.31 15.35
CA ASN A 141 0.70 -1.85 14.77
C ASN A 141 0.10 -1.00 13.64
N TYR A 142 0.86 -0.01 13.14
CA TYR A 142 0.44 0.88 12.05
C TYR A 142 -0.89 1.61 12.29
N THR A 143 -1.19 1.91 13.56
CA THR A 143 -2.40 2.62 13.94
C THR A 143 -2.10 4.06 14.33
N ALA A 144 -3.07 4.91 14.11
CA ALA A 144 -3.09 6.27 14.63
C ALA A 144 -4.24 6.44 15.61
N THR A 145 -3.99 7.13 16.72
CA THR A 145 -5.05 7.54 17.65
C THR A 145 -5.16 9.05 17.59
N VAL A 146 -6.35 9.58 17.33
CA VAL A 146 -6.64 11.01 17.34
C VAL A 146 -7.80 11.25 18.30
N ASP A 147 -7.62 12.11 19.28
CA ASP A 147 -8.62 12.39 20.33
C ASP A 147 -9.18 11.11 20.99
N GLY A 148 -8.35 10.10 21.19
CA GLY A 148 -8.73 8.81 21.78
C GLY A 148 -9.45 7.84 20.84
N SER A 149 -9.71 8.21 19.59
CA SER A 149 -10.26 7.32 18.56
C SER A 149 -9.15 6.66 17.76
N ASN A 150 -9.22 5.33 17.60
CA ASN A 150 -8.23 4.55 16.86
C ASN A 150 -8.59 4.46 15.38
N PHE A 151 -7.58 4.61 14.52
CA PHE A 151 -7.68 4.50 13.08
C PHE A 151 -6.61 3.53 12.56
N GLU A 152 -7.02 2.56 11.78
CA GLU A 152 -6.09 1.71 11.02
C GLU A 152 -5.63 2.47 9.77
N LEU A 153 -4.32 2.45 9.53
CA LEU A 153 -3.72 3.09 8.36
C LEU A 153 -3.24 2.02 7.39
N THR A 154 -3.41 2.29 6.09
CA THR A 154 -2.66 1.50 5.12
C THR A 154 -1.17 1.72 5.34
N GLN A 155 -0.36 0.78 4.87
CA GLN A 155 1.09 0.87 5.04
C GLN A 155 1.64 2.20 4.48
N LYS A 156 1.18 2.64 3.31
CA LYS A 156 1.64 3.90 2.71
C LYS A 156 1.15 5.14 3.45
N GLU A 157 -0.07 5.13 3.95
CA GLU A 157 -0.56 6.20 4.81
C GLU A 157 0.30 6.34 6.07
N PHE A 158 0.59 5.21 6.72
CA PHE A 158 1.46 5.18 7.90
C PHE A 158 2.87 5.70 7.59
N GLU A 159 3.52 5.17 6.53
CA GLU A 159 4.88 5.55 6.14
C GLU A 159 4.97 7.04 5.83
N ILE A 160 4.01 7.60 5.07
CA ILE A 160 3.95 9.04 4.77
C ILE A 160 3.78 9.85 6.05
N LEU A 161 2.83 9.48 6.89
CA LEU A 161 2.57 10.21 8.15
C LEU A 161 3.79 10.18 9.06
N ARG A 162 4.40 9.01 9.24
CA ARG A 162 5.65 8.85 10.02
C ARG A 162 6.76 9.72 9.48
N GLU A 163 6.95 9.74 8.15
CA GLU A 163 8.00 10.52 7.52
C GLU A 163 7.81 12.03 7.73
N LEU A 164 6.58 12.51 7.60
CA LEU A 164 6.24 13.91 7.86
C LEU A 164 6.46 14.30 9.33
N LEU A 165 6.05 13.43 10.26
CA LEU A 165 6.18 13.69 11.70
C LEU A 165 7.64 13.61 12.19
N THR A 166 8.46 12.77 11.58
CA THR A 166 9.90 12.70 11.92
C THR A 166 10.71 13.84 11.33
N HIS A 167 10.17 14.53 10.32
CA HIS A 167 10.84 15.65 9.65
C HIS A 167 10.08 16.98 9.83
N GLN A 168 9.51 17.20 11.02
CA GLN A 168 8.79 18.43 11.35
C GLN A 168 9.55 19.71 10.98
N GLY A 169 8.85 20.69 10.45
CA GLY A 169 9.40 21.97 10.00
C GLY A 169 10.10 21.92 8.64
N ARG A 170 10.27 20.74 8.04
CA ARG A 170 10.87 20.58 6.70
C ARG A 170 9.81 20.31 5.64
N ILE A 171 10.05 20.84 4.45
CA ILE A 171 9.22 20.50 3.29
C ILE A 171 9.77 19.20 2.70
N LEU A 172 8.90 18.19 2.60
CA LEU A 172 9.18 16.96 1.86
C LEU A 172 8.52 17.08 0.49
N THR A 173 9.35 17.04 -0.56
CA THR A 173 8.81 17.08 -1.93
C THR A 173 8.08 15.77 -2.25
N ARG A 174 7.17 15.79 -3.24
CA ARG A 174 6.52 14.59 -3.73
C ARG A 174 7.54 13.55 -4.16
N GLN A 175 8.55 14.00 -4.91
CA GLN A 175 9.63 13.13 -5.36
C GLN A 175 10.42 12.54 -4.19
N ASN A 176 10.77 13.33 -3.15
CA ASN A 176 11.45 12.79 -1.97
C ASN A 176 10.63 11.72 -1.25
N LEU A 177 9.31 11.94 -1.11
CA LEU A 177 8.42 10.94 -0.51
C LEU A 177 8.31 9.70 -1.39
N LEU A 178 8.22 9.90 -2.71
CA LEU A 178 8.17 8.81 -3.67
C LEU A 178 9.43 7.97 -3.62
N ASP A 179 10.61 8.58 -3.80
CA ASP A 179 11.90 7.89 -3.82
C ASP A 179 12.15 7.11 -2.51
N LYS A 180 11.74 7.70 -1.39
CA LYS A 180 11.97 7.10 -0.08
C LYS A 180 11.01 5.96 0.22
N LEU A 181 9.72 6.11 -0.12
CA LEU A 181 8.67 5.19 0.30
C LEU A 181 8.28 4.18 -0.77
N TRP A 182 8.52 4.49 -2.07
CA TRP A 182 8.27 3.57 -3.19
C TRP A 182 9.55 3.04 -3.83
N ARG A 183 10.73 3.62 -3.51
CA ARG A 183 12.05 3.31 -4.06
C ARG A 183 12.20 3.59 -5.57
N TYR A 184 13.44 3.45 -6.08
CA TYR A 184 13.87 3.82 -7.44
C TYR A 184 13.17 3.06 -8.59
N ASP A 185 12.40 2.01 -8.30
CA ASP A 185 11.72 1.20 -9.31
C ASP A 185 10.22 1.54 -9.48
N PHE A 186 9.75 2.63 -8.87
CA PHE A 186 8.38 3.07 -9.05
C PHE A 186 8.27 3.92 -10.32
N TYR A 187 7.61 3.38 -11.34
CA TYR A 187 7.37 4.05 -12.62
C TYR A 187 6.07 4.86 -12.69
N GLY A 188 5.43 5.12 -11.55
CA GLY A 188 4.18 5.88 -11.46
C GLY A 188 4.39 7.40 -11.28
N ASP A 189 3.28 8.14 -11.44
CA ASP A 189 3.24 9.59 -11.22
C ASP A 189 3.38 9.94 -9.71
N GLU A 190 4.12 11.00 -9.41
CA GLU A 190 4.28 11.54 -8.05
C GLU A 190 2.94 11.91 -7.38
N ARG A 191 1.85 12.06 -8.16
CA ARG A 191 0.49 12.31 -7.69
C ARG A 191 -0.09 11.18 -6.82
N VAL A 192 0.51 9.98 -6.82
CA VAL A 192 0.14 8.91 -5.89
C VAL A 192 0.28 9.38 -4.43
N VAL A 193 1.29 10.21 -4.14
CA VAL A 193 1.50 10.81 -2.81
C VAL A 193 0.30 11.68 -2.43
N ASP A 194 -0.23 12.48 -3.37
CA ASP A 194 -1.36 13.37 -3.13
C ASP A 194 -2.62 12.60 -2.72
N THR A 195 -2.83 11.43 -3.34
CA THR A 195 -3.95 10.53 -3.01
C THR A 195 -3.86 10.02 -1.59
N HIS A 196 -2.69 9.51 -1.17
CA HIS A 196 -2.50 9.03 0.20
C HIS A 196 -2.64 10.16 1.23
N ILE A 197 -2.12 11.37 0.94
CA ILE A 197 -2.29 12.55 1.82
C ILE A 197 -3.77 12.95 1.94
N LYS A 198 -4.51 12.96 0.82
CA LYS A 198 -5.96 13.24 0.82
C LYS A 198 -6.71 12.26 1.71
N ASN A 199 -6.38 10.98 1.58
CA ASN A 199 -7.01 9.91 2.34
C ASN A 199 -6.65 9.98 3.83
N LEU A 200 -5.38 10.22 4.18
CA LEU A 200 -4.94 10.47 5.54
C LEU A 200 -5.73 11.60 6.21
N ARG A 201 -5.82 12.76 5.55
CA ARG A 201 -6.59 13.89 6.06
C ARG A 201 -8.05 13.54 6.30
N LYS A 202 -8.67 12.85 5.33
CA LYS A 202 -10.07 12.41 5.45
C LYS A 202 -10.27 11.38 6.57
N LYS A 203 -9.37 10.39 6.66
CA LYS A 203 -9.45 9.28 7.64
C LYS A 203 -9.25 9.78 9.06
N LEU A 204 -8.25 10.62 9.30
CA LEU A 204 -7.88 11.10 10.63
C LEU A 204 -8.56 12.41 11.04
N GLY A 205 -9.24 13.10 10.12
CA GLY A 205 -9.83 14.43 10.39
C GLY A 205 -8.78 15.49 10.71
N ILE A 206 -7.54 15.35 10.18
CA ILE A 206 -6.41 16.22 10.50
C ILE A 206 -6.20 17.30 9.44
N ASP A 207 -5.72 18.47 9.88
CA ASP A 207 -5.40 19.63 9.03
C ASP A 207 -3.94 20.09 9.13
N PHE A 208 -3.16 19.51 10.05
CA PHE A 208 -1.77 19.94 10.29
C PHE A 208 -0.79 19.53 9.17
N ILE A 209 -1.14 18.64 8.27
CA ILE A 209 -0.35 18.37 7.06
C ILE A 209 -0.60 19.51 6.07
N GLN A 210 0.36 20.40 5.90
CA GLN A 210 0.25 21.53 4.99
C GLN A 210 0.67 21.14 3.58
N THR A 211 -0.04 21.65 2.56
CA THR A 211 0.33 21.51 1.16
C THR A 211 1.13 22.74 0.73
N ILE A 212 2.37 22.52 0.31
CA ILE A 212 3.19 23.56 -0.33
C ILE A 212 3.00 23.42 -1.83
N ARG A 213 2.22 24.33 -2.42
CA ARG A 213 1.82 24.26 -3.83
C ARG A 213 3.03 24.15 -4.75
N GLY A 214 2.97 23.21 -5.70
CA GLY A 214 4.04 22.95 -6.67
C GLY A 214 5.30 22.30 -6.08
N VAL A 215 5.36 22.01 -4.76
CA VAL A 215 6.55 21.48 -4.10
C VAL A 215 6.26 20.14 -3.40
N GLY A 216 5.38 20.13 -2.38
CA GLY A 216 5.17 18.92 -1.58
C GLY A 216 4.35 19.20 -0.32
N TYR A 217 4.76 18.57 0.78
CA TYR A 217 4.05 18.58 2.04
C TYR A 217 4.95 18.90 3.22
N LYS A 218 4.35 19.44 4.27
CA LYS A 218 5.06 19.85 5.50
C LYS A 218 4.14 19.65 6.70
N VAL A 219 4.74 19.28 7.82
CA VAL A 219 4.16 19.39 9.16
C VAL A 219 5.03 20.40 9.93
N ASP A 220 4.42 21.39 10.57
CA ASP A 220 5.17 22.36 11.37
C ASP A 220 5.79 21.70 12.60
N LYS A 221 6.78 22.35 13.20
CA LYS A 221 7.30 21.88 14.49
C LYS A 221 6.23 22.09 15.55
N GLU A 222 6.08 21.11 16.41
CA GLU A 222 5.31 21.27 17.63
C GLU A 222 6.06 22.23 18.56
N ASN A 223 5.36 23.26 19.06
CA ASN A 223 5.93 24.26 19.97
C ASN A 223 6.09 23.71 21.39
#